data_525ed968f6e1ef858e92e16543dd54c8
#
_entry.id   525ed968f6e1ef858e92e16543dd54c8
#
_cell.length_a   1.000
_cell.length_b   1.000
_cell.length_c   1.000
_cell.angle_alpha   90.00
_cell.angle_beta   90.00
_cell.angle_gamma   90.00
#
_symmetry.space_group_name_H-M   'P 1'
#
loop_
_entity.id
_entity.type
_entity.pdbx_description
1 polymer ?
#
loop_
_entity_poly.entity_id
_entity_poly.type
_entity_poly.pdbx_seq_one_letter_code
_entity_poly.pdbx_strand_id
1 'polypeptide(L)'
;MKQPTKWLDAALIALGLKQVAWADDVSDFRETLQAAERGYAQAQFNLGNMYANGHGVRQDDAEAVKWYRQAAEQGYADAQYTLGVMYENGRGVRQDDAEAVRWYRQAAEQGNAVAQTNLGWRYENGRMQY
;
A
#
# COMPACT_ATOMS: atom_id res chain seq x y z
N MET A 1 -17.34 -9.96 16.49
CA MET A 1 -18.18 -11.10 16.18
C MET A 1 -18.51 -11.10 14.70
N LYS A 2 -18.55 -12.28 14.11
CA LYS A 2 -18.77 -12.42 12.67
C LYS A 2 -20.24 -12.59 12.28
N GLN A 3 -21.13 -12.53 13.25
CA GLN A 3 -22.55 -12.79 13.02
C GLN A 3 -23.19 -11.91 11.95
N PRO A 4 -22.98 -10.57 11.97
CA PRO A 4 -23.63 -9.72 10.96
C PRO A 4 -23.22 -10.09 9.54
N THR A 5 -21.94 -10.42 9.31
CA THR A 5 -21.45 -10.77 7.98
C THR A 5 -22.07 -12.07 7.50
N LYS A 6 -22.07 -13.10 8.33
CA LYS A 6 -22.67 -14.38 7.98
C LYS A 6 -24.15 -14.25 7.70
N TRP A 7 -24.85 -13.47 8.50
CA TRP A 7 -26.26 -13.25 8.33
C TRP A 7 -26.56 -12.56 7.01
N LEU A 8 -25.75 -11.56 6.66
CA LEU A 8 -25.90 -10.83 5.41
C LEU A 8 -25.67 -11.75 4.22
N ASP A 9 -24.64 -12.59 4.27
CA ASP A 9 -24.34 -13.55 3.21
C ASP A 9 -25.52 -14.51 2.99
N ALA A 10 -26.07 -15.02 4.07
CA ALA A 10 -27.20 -15.94 4.00
C ALA A 10 -28.43 -15.27 3.38
N ALA A 11 -28.67 -14.01 3.75
CA ALA A 11 -29.80 -13.26 3.18
C ALA A 11 -29.63 -13.04 1.69
N LEU A 12 -28.41 -12.69 1.25
CA LEU A 12 -28.13 -12.49 -0.17
C LEU A 12 -28.29 -13.78 -0.96
N ILE A 13 -27.84 -14.91 -0.41
CA ILE A 13 -27.97 -16.21 -1.04
C ILE A 13 -29.45 -16.58 -1.15
N ALA A 14 -30.22 -16.36 -0.11
CA ALA A 14 -31.65 -16.69 -0.07
C ALA A 14 -32.43 -15.89 -1.12
N LEU A 15 -31.98 -14.68 -1.43
CA LEU A 15 -32.60 -13.83 -2.45
C LEU A 15 -32.08 -14.13 -3.85
N GLY A 16 -31.16 -15.11 -3.98
CA GLY A 16 -30.56 -15.45 -5.26
C GLY A 16 -29.55 -14.43 -5.75
N LEU A 17 -29.02 -13.62 -4.85
CA LEU A 17 -28.02 -12.62 -5.16
C LEU A 17 -26.65 -13.13 -4.77
N LYS A 18 -25.64 -12.79 -5.58
CA LYS A 18 -24.27 -13.07 -5.22
C LYS A 18 -23.82 -12.08 -4.15
N GLN A 19 -22.83 -12.51 -3.38
CA GLN A 19 -22.20 -11.64 -2.39
C GLN A 19 -21.71 -10.36 -3.08
N VAL A 20 -21.99 -9.20 -2.47
CA VAL A 20 -21.60 -7.94 -3.08
C VAL A 20 -20.14 -7.63 -2.75
N ALA A 21 -19.43 -7.12 -3.76
CA ALA A 21 -17.99 -6.88 -3.64
C ALA A 21 -17.63 -5.93 -2.51
N TRP A 22 -18.43 -4.86 -2.30
CA TRP A 22 -18.12 -3.92 -1.23
C TRP A 22 -18.15 -4.55 0.16
N ALA A 23 -18.99 -5.55 0.38
CA ALA A 23 -19.06 -6.24 1.67
C ALA A 23 -17.80 -7.07 1.92
N ASP A 24 -17.29 -7.73 0.87
CA ASP A 24 -16.03 -8.46 0.95
C ASP A 24 -14.86 -7.50 1.17
N ASP A 25 -14.87 -6.36 0.47
CA ASP A 25 -13.82 -5.36 0.58
C ASP A 25 -13.72 -4.82 2.00
N VAL A 26 -14.88 -4.58 2.66
CA VAL A 26 -14.89 -4.09 4.03
C VAL A 26 -14.34 -5.15 4.98
N SER A 27 -14.70 -6.42 4.79
CA SER A 27 -14.15 -7.52 5.60
C SER A 27 -12.64 -7.63 5.43
N ASP A 28 -12.17 -7.58 4.18
CA ASP A 28 -10.74 -7.65 3.88
C ASP A 28 -9.99 -6.49 4.53
N PHE A 29 -10.55 -5.29 4.45
CA PHE A 29 -9.94 -4.12 5.08
C PHE A 29 -9.80 -4.33 6.58
N ARG A 30 -10.86 -4.79 7.22
CA ARG A 30 -10.85 -4.98 8.68
C ARG A 30 -9.80 -6.01 9.11
N GLU A 31 -9.71 -7.12 8.40
CA GLU A 31 -8.74 -8.16 8.70
C GLU A 31 -7.31 -7.67 8.46
N THR A 32 -7.12 -6.95 7.36
CA THR A 32 -5.81 -6.39 7.03
C THR A 32 -5.38 -5.35 8.06
N LEU A 33 -6.31 -4.51 8.49
CA LEU A 33 -6.02 -3.52 9.53
C LEU A 33 -5.54 -4.20 10.82
N GLN A 34 -6.21 -5.27 11.23
CA GLN A 34 -5.81 -5.99 12.44
C GLN A 34 -4.38 -6.53 12.32
N ALA A 35 -4.06 -7.12 11.18
CA ALA A 35 -2.72 -7.67 10.96
C ALA A 35 -1.67 -6.55 10.90
N ALA A 36 -2.00 -5.44 10.24
CA ALA A 36 -1.10 -4.30 10.14
C ALA A 36 -0.83 -3.69 11.52
N GLU A 37 -1.84 -3.60 12.36
CA GLU A 37 -1.69 -3.08 13.73
C GLU A 37 -0.82 -3.98 14.59
N ARG A 38 -0.75 -5.28 14.25
CA ARG A 38 0.16 -6.21 14.92
C ARG A 38 1.60 -6.07 14.45
N GLY A 39 1.85 -5.25 13.43
CA GLY A 39 3.19 -4.97 12.95
C GLY A 39 3.65 -5.78 11.76
N TYR A 40 2.78 -6.58 11.14
CA TYR A 40 3.18 -7.37 9.97
C TYR A 40 3.39 -6.46 8.77
N ALA A 41 4.62 -6.43 8.26
CA ALA A 41 4.99 -5.52 7.18
C ALA A 41 4.16 -5.73 5.91
N GLN A 42 3.94 -6.97 5.52
CA GLN A 42 3.13 -7.23 4.33
C GLN A 42 1.69 -6.72 4.51
N ALA A 43 1.12 -6.88 5.70
CA ALA A 43 -0.22 -6.37 5.97
C ALA A 43 -0.25 -4.85 5.94
N GLN A 44 0.79 -4.21 6.45
CA GLN A 44 0.90 -2.76 6.41
C GLN A 44 0.98 -2.26 4.96
N PHE A 45 1.75 -2.94 4.12
CA PHE A 45 1.82 -2.63 2.70
C PHE A 45 0.46 -2.80 2.03
N ASN A 46 -0.21 -3.92 2.30
CA ASN A 46 -1.53 -4.18 1.74
C ASN A 46 -2.55 -3.13 2.20
N LEU A 47 -2.48 -2.73 3.46
CA LEU A 47 -3.37 -1.71 3.99
C LEU A 47 -3.13 -0.37 3.31
N GLY A 48 -1.85 -0.03 3.08
CA GLY A 48 -1.50 1.15 2.31
C GLY A 48 -2.14 1.14 0.93
N ASN A 49 -2.10 -0.02 0.26
CA ASN A 49 -2.72 -0.18 -1.06
C ASN A 49 -4.23 0.01 -1.00
N MET A 50 -4.86 -0.48 0.06
CA MET A 50 -6.31 -0.31 0.23
C MET A 50 -6.68 1.16 0.36
N TYR A 51 -5.93 1.91 1.15
CA TYR A 51 -6.16 3.35 1.26
C TYR A 51 -5.86 4.07 -0.05
N ALA A 52 -4.78 3.70 -0.72
CA ALA A 52 -4.40 4.36 -1.98
C ALA A 52 -5.46 4.17 -3.07
N ASN A 53 -6.11 3.02 -3.07
CA ASN A 53 -7.06 2.66 -4.11
C ASN A 53 -8.52 2.81 -3.70
N GLY A 54 -8.78 3.08 -2.44
CA GLY A 54 -10.15 3.14 -1.93
C GLY A 54 -10.82 1.78 -1.92
N HIS A 55 -10.09 0.74 -1.52
CA HIS A 55 -10.59 -0.63 -1.52
C HIS A 55 -11.02 -1.02 -0.11
N GLY A 56 -12.32 -1.10 0.12
CA GLY A 56 -12.88 -1.42 1.44
C GLY A 56 -12.82 -0.28 2.43
N VAL A 57 -12.32 0.88 2.01
CA VAL A 57 -12.20 2.08 2.83
C VAL A 57 -12.16 3.27 1.88
N ARG A 58 -12.47 4.46 2.40
CA ARG A 58 -12.38 5.68 1.60
C ARG A 58 -10.93 5.90 1.18
N GLN A 59 -10.72 6.22 -0.10
CA GLN A 59 -9.40 6.52 -0.62
C GLN A 59 -8.76 7.68 0.16
N ASP A 60 -7.50 7.49 0.56
CA ASP A 60 -6.77 8.48 1.37
C ASP A 60 -5.27 8.25 1.19
N ASP A 61 -4.64 9.07 0.36
CA ASP A 61 -3.22 8.92 0.07
C ASP A 61 -2.35 9.19 1.30
N ALA A 62 -2.77 10.10 2.18
CA ALA A 62 -1.99 10.39 3.38
C ALA A 62 -1.95 9.17 4.32
N GLU A 63 -3.10 8.50 4.48
CA GLU A 63 -3.12 7.26 5.26
C GLU A 63 -2.30 6.17 4.59
N ALA A 64 -2.40 6.07 3.26
CA ALA A 64 -1.59 5.09 2.52
C ALA A 64 -0.11 5.29 2.81
N VAL A 65 0.37 6.52 2.75
CA VAL A 65 1.78 6.82 3.01
C VAL A 65 2.18 6.41 4.42
N LYS A 66 1.33 6.64 5.41
CA LYS A 66 1.64 6.26 6.79
C LYS A 66 1.89 4.75 6.90
N TRP A 67 1.04 3.94 6.28
CA TRP A 67 1.18 2.49 6.34
C TRP A 67 2.35 2.00 5.47
N TYR A 68 2.54 2.59 4.29
CA TYR A 68 3.72 2.27 3.47
C TYR A 68 5.01 2.56 4.24
N ARG A 69 5.05 3.68 4.96
CA ARG A 69 6.24 4.03 5.73
C ARG A 69 6.53 3.00 6.80
N GLN A 70 5.52 2.55 7.51
CA GLN A 70 5.73 1.53 8.54
C GLN A 70 6.31 0.26 7.96
N ALA A 71 5.79 -0.20 6.84
CA ALA A 71 6.31 -1.40 6.18
C ALA A 71 7.72 -1.15 5.64
N ALA A 72 7.93 0.02 5.04
CA ALA A 72 9.24 0.37 4.46
C ALA A 72 10.33 0.44 5.53
N GLU A 73 10.01 0.96 6.70
CA GLU A 73 10.97 1.03 7.81
C GLU A 73 11.32 -0.34 8.34
N GLN A 74 10.49 -1.34 8.12
CA GLN A 74 10.80 -2.72 8.46
C GLN A 74 11.61 -3.42 7.37
N GLY A 75 11.92 -2.73 6.28
CA GLY A 75 12.71 -3.30 5.20
C GLY A 75 11.88 -3.95 4.09
N TYR A 76 10.57 -3.74 4.06
CA TYR A 76 9.72 -4.36 3.04
C TYR A 76 9.93 -3.62 1.72
N ALA A 77 10.63 -4.26 0.78
CA ALA A 77 11.13 -3.60 -0.43
C ALA A 77 10.03 -2.99 -1.30
N ASP A 78 8.90 -3.69 -1.45
CA ASP A 78 7.79 -3.16 -2.25
C ASP A 78 7.23 -1.87 -1.65
N ALA A 79 7.16 -1.81 -0.32
CA ALA A 79 6.71 -0.59 0.37
C ALA A 79 7.72 0.53 0.20
N GLN A 80 9.01 0.22 0.24
CA GLN A 80 10.06 1.22 0.02
C GLN A 80 9.95 1.81 -1.38
N TYR A 81 9.80 0.97 -2.39
CA TYR A 81 9.62 1.45 -3.76
C TYR A 81 8.37 2.31 -3.87
N THR A 82 7.25 1.82 -3.34
CA THR A 82 5.97 2.54 -3.45
C THR A 82 6.03 3.89 -2.72
N LEU A 83 6.64 3.91 -1.53
CA LEU A 83 6.83 5.16 -0.80
C LEU A 83 7.68 6.14 -1.62
N GLY A 84 8.70 5.65 -2.31
CA GLY A 84 9.49 6.47 -3.23
C GLY A 84 8.63 7.10 -4.31
N VAL A 85 7.71 6.32 -4.89
CA VAL A 85 6.79 6.82 -5.91
C VAL A 85 5.88 7.91 -5.34
N MET A 86 5.39 7.73 -4.11
CA MET A 86 4.54 8.73 -3.48
C MET A 86 5.29 10.04 -3.29
N TYR A 87 6.55 9.98 -2.86
CA TYR A 87 7.38 11.18 -2.73
C TYR A 87 7.67 11.82 -4.08
N GLU A 88 7.95 11.01 -5.07
CA GLU A 88 8.26 11.54 -6.42
C GLU A 88 7.08 12.32 -6.97
N ASN A 89 5.87 11.84 -6.76
CA ASN A 89 4.67 12.42 -7.34
C ASN A 89 3.91 13.36 -6.39
N GLY A 90 4.36 13.48 -5.16
CA GLY A 90 3.67 14.32 -4.18
C GLY A 90 2.28 13.79 -3.83
N ARG A 91 2.13 12.49 -3.73
CA ARG A 91 0.86 11.86 -3.36
C ARG A 91 0.86 11.52 -1.87
N GLY A 92 -0.02 12.16 -1.14
CA GLY A 92 -0.14 11.93 0.31
C GLY A 92 1.01 12.49 1.13
N VAL A 93 2.03 13.00 0.48
CA VAL A 93 3.18 13.67 1.09
C VAL A 93 3.61 14.81 0.19
N ARG A 94 4.40 15.72 0.73
CA ARG A 94 5.01 16.77 -0.07
C ARG A 94 5.99 16.14 -1.04
N GLN A 95 5.94 16.56 -2.30
CA GLN A 95 6.85 16.06 -3.33
C GLN A 95 8.30 16.33 -2.92
N ASP A 96 9.16 15.32 -3.07
CA ASP A 96 10.56 15.39 -2.66
C ASP A 96 11.36 14.33 -3.40
N ASP A 97 12.09 14.74 -4.44
CA ASP A 97 12.89 13.82 -5.25
C ASP A 97 14.01 13.18 -4.46
N ALA A 98 14.61 13.90 -3.52
CA ALA A 98 15.70 13.35 -2.71
C ALA A 98 15.19 12.21 -1.82
N GLU A 99 14.03 12.39 -1.20
CA GLU A 99 13.40 11.33 -0.42
C GLU A 99 13.02 10.14 -1.31
N ALA A 100 12.47 10.42 -2.50
CA ALA A 100 12.13 9.35 -3.42
C ALA A 100 13.34 8.49 -3.74
N VAL A 101 14.47 9.14 -4.07
CA VAL A 101 15.70 8.41 -4.40
C VAL A 101 16.21 7.59 -3.22
N ARG A 102 16.12 8.14 -2.01
CA ARG A 102 16.54 7.41 -0.81
C ARG A 102 15.78 6.10 -0.68
N TRP A 103 14.47 6.14 -0.83
CA TRP A 103 13.65 4.95 -0.73
C TRP A 103 13.89 3.98 -1.88
N TYR A 104 14.05 4.51 -3.10
CA TYR A 104 14.38 3.66 -4.26
C TYR A 104 15.70 2.93 -4.05
N ARG A 105 16.71 3.60 -3.47
CA ARG A 105 17.99 2.95 -3.21
C ARG A 105 17.84 1.81 -2.21
N GLN A 106 17.08 2.02 -1.15
CA GLN A 106 16.86 0.96 -0.17
C GLN A 106 16.15 -0.24 -0.80
N ALA A 107 15.14 0.00 -1.62
CA ALA A 107 14.44 -1.08 -2.30
C ALA A 107 15.37 -1.81 -3.28
N ALA A 108 16.17 -1.06 -4.04
CA ALA A 108 17.08 -1.63 -5.01
C ALA A 108 18.16 -2.50 -4.34
N GLU A 109 18.65 -2.06 -3.20
CA GLU A 109 19.64 -2.83 -2.43
C GLU A 109 19.09 -4.18 -1.98
N GLN A 110 17.79 -4.27 -1.82
CA GLN A 110 17.15 -5.53 -1.48
C GLN A 110 16.73 -6.35 -2.70
N GLY A 111 17.09 -5.89 -3.90
CA GLY A 111 16.84 -6.63 -5.11
C GLY A 111 15.53 -6.29 -5.81
N ASN A 112 14.86 -5.19 -5.42
CA ASN A 112 13.65 -4.77 -6.12
C ASN A 112 14.02 -4.32 -7.54
N ALA A 113 13.59 -5.09 -8.55
CA ALA A 113 14.00 -4.86 -9.94
C ALA A 113 13.47 -3.55 -10.49
N VAL A 114 12.26 -3.16 -10.10
CA VAL A 114 11.66 -1.90 -10.59
C VAL A 114 12.43 -0.70 -10.06
N ALA A 115 12.82 -0.75 -8.78
CA ALA A 115 13.63 0.31 -8.19
C ALA A 115 14.99 0.41 -8.87
N GLN A 116 15.62 -0.74 -9.16
CA GLN A 116 16.91 -0.75 -9.86
C GLN A 116 16.81 -0.11 -11.23
N THR A 117 15.76 -0.45 -11.98
CA THR A 117 15.51 0.13 -13.29
C THR A 117 15.28 1.63 -13.19
N ASN A 118 14.49 2.06 -12.22
CA ASN A 118 14.20 3.46 -12.01
C ASN A 118 15.48 4.26 -11.73
N LEU A 119 16.34 3.75 -10.85
CA LEU A 119 17.61 4.41 -10.54
C LEU A 119 18.53 4.46 -11.74
N GLY A 120 18.59 3.38 -12.52
CA GLY A 120 19.40 3.35 -13.73
C GLY A 120 18.96 4.42 -14.72
N TRP A 121 17.65 4.56 -14.92
CA TRP A 121 17.13 5.59 -15.80
C TRP A 121 17.49 6.99 -15.30
N ARG A 122 17.40 7.22 -14.00
CA ARG A 122 17.75 8.53 -13.42
C ARG A 122 19.22 8.87 -13.63
N TYR A 123 20.09 7.87 -13.47
CA TYR A 123 21.52 8.06 -13.74
C TYR A 123 21.76 8.47 -15.18
N GLU A 124 21.15 7.74 -16.12
CA GLU A 124 21.34 7.99 -17.54
C GLU A 124 20.84 9.35 -17.95
N ASN A 125 19.82 9.86 -17.29
CA ASN A 125 19.18 11.13 -17.64
C ASN A 125 19.62 12.29 -16.75
N GLY A 126 20.67 12.08 -15.93
CA GLY A 126 21.25 13.12 -15.11
C GLY A 126 20.35 13.67 -14.03
N ARG A 127 19.36 12.90 -13.61
CA ARG A 127 18.40 13.34 -12.56
C ARG A 127 18.87 13.04 -11.15
N MET A 128 19.92 12.24 -11.03
CA MET A 128 20.50 11.94 -9.72
C MET A 128 21.68 12.85 -9.49
N GLN A 129 21.67 13.52 -8.35
CA GLN A 129 22.77 14.38 -7.94
C GLN A 129 23.35 13.84 -6.64
N TYR A 130 24.63 14.00 -6.49
CA TYR A 130 25.37 13.48 -5.35
C TYR A 130 25.71 14.55 -4.37
#